data_da576888f6cb2dd65a7374a7fd24307b
#
_entry.id   da576888f6cb2dd65a7374a7fd24307b
#
_cell.length_a   1.000
_cell.length_b   1.000
_cell.length_c   1.000
_cell.angle_alpha   90.00
_cell.angle_beta   90.00
_cell.angle_gamma   90.00
#
_symmetry.space_group_name_H-M   'P 1'
#
loop_
_entity.id
_entity.type
_entity.pdbx_description
1 polymer ?
#
loop_
_entity_poly.entity_id
_entity_poly.type
_entity_poly.pdbx_seq_one_letter_code
_entity_poly.pdbx_strand_id
1 'polypeptide(L)'
;PALYTRLHSSCVTSETLRGCDCDCVQQLEGAFKVIAAKGHGILFYLMQEGRGVGYVAKARDRMLVQASHDRLSTFQAYRVMGLKKDHRQYENISHICHLLGITAPFIVLTNNPDKVAALKAQGLPVAGTERLEFAPSPFNLAYLTSKADAGHILVQPEQSTLRHALPPEPVVPFRPHALPEARRFIYSAAYFLPVKPVDNDILLTGAQFSELTRHHALDRYQVGPKPLVLDCQPIRDGRCFVKIDADRLAIHKQEHPADTIADLLTTPYWFRVHVYYDIVTSQEFVVLTHGHPRPHDIPVVRLQSESLFNRFPLRSVDNRDKFKSAVKHIVTYGVGCILLLYYDGRGAGFGAYATDLMLSEQGLAASSDEAYRRIGVGYDSRDYDASMLLLRHHIPGGKIQMVMNSPESLVKKKEYAEALNEHQINVEKWIFLDETTLAG
;
A
#
# COMPACT_ATOMS: atom_id res chain seq x y z
N PRO A 1 31.68 -13.60 -10.36
CA PRO A 1 30.95 -13.73 -9.12
C PRO A 1 29.46 -13.99 -9.42
N ALA A 2 28.78 -14.69 -8.49
CA ALA A 2 27.36 -14.93 -8.61
C ALA A 2 26.58 -13.63 -8.28
N LEU A 3 25.47 -13.37 -8.99
CA LEU A 3 24.62 -12.19 -8.79
C LEU A 3 23.53 -12.46 -7.75
N TYR A 4 23.43 -11.61 -6.75
CA TYR A 4 22.32 -11.62 -5.81
C TYR A 4 21.06 -11.17 -6.52
N THR A 5 20.08 -12.07 -6.65
CA THR A 5 18.96 -11.89 -7.56
C THR A 5 17.63 -12.00 -6.84
N ARG A 6 16.77 -11.00 -6.99
CA ARG A 6 15.39 -11.03 -6.48
C ARG A 6 14.38 -11.01 -7.61
N LEU A 7 13.47 -11.99 -7.63
CA LEU A 7 12.24 -11.94 -8.40
C LEU A 7 11.13 -11.40 -7.50
N HIS A 8 10.75 -10.14 -7.68
CA HIS A 8 9.75 -9.48 -6.87
C HIS A 8 8.48 -9.24 -7.67
N SER A 9 7.35 -9.78 -7.20
CA SER A 9 6.03 -9.48 -7.78
C SER A 9 5.42 -8.28 -7.07
N SER A 10 4.84 -7.35 -7.83
CA SER A 10 4.25 -6.12 -7.32
C SER A 10 3.17 -6.37 -6.26
N CYS A 11 3.08 -5.46 -5.31
CA CYS A 11 2.09 -5.47 -4.24
C CYS A 11 1.71 -4.05 -3.83
N VAL A 12 0.76 -3.43 -4.56
CA VAL A 12 0.36 -2.04 -4.32
C VAL A 12 -0.11 -1.79 -2.89
N THR A 13 -0.81 -2.74 -2.29
CA THR A 13 -1.30 -2.60 -0.92
C THR A 13 -0.18 -2.46 0.10
N SER A 14 0.93 -3.17 -0.07
CA SER A 14 2.07 -3.14 0.84
C SER A 14 3.06 -2.02 0.49
N GLU A 15 3.38 -1.87 -0.78
CA GLU A 15 4.46 -1.01 -1.25
C GLU A 15 4.04 0.45 -1.36
N THR A 16 2.82 0.71 -1.88
CA THR A 16 2.26 2.05 -2.04
C THR A 16 1.41 2.46 -0.84
N LEU A 17 0.41 1.65 -0.50
CA LEU A 17 -0.57 1.96 0.53
C LEU A 17 -0.06 1.68 1.96
N ARG A 18 1.13 1.09 2.10
CA ARG A 18 1.77 0.76 3.39
C ARG A 18 0.91 -0.13 4.29
N GLY A 19 0.15 -1.02 3.68
CA GLY A 19 -0.63 -2.04 4.37
C GLY A 19 0.27 -3.02 5.13
N CYS A 20 -0.19 -3.43 6.31
CA CYS A 20 0.52 -4.34 7.22
C CYS A 20 0.04 -5.80 7.11
N ASP A 21 -0.89 -6.11 6.20
CA ASP A 21 -1.51 -7.42 6.06
C ASP A 21 -0.69 -8.45 5.27
N CYS A 22 0.52 -8.09 4.85
CA CYS A 22 1.51 -8.97 4.22
C CYS A 22 2.94 -8.46 4.47
N ASP A 23 3.93 -9.22 4.00
CA ASP A 23 5.36 -8.94 4.14
C ASP A 23 6.04 -8.42 2.86
N CYS A 24 5.26 -8.06 1.82
CA CYS A 24 5.83 -7.79 0.48
C CYS A 24 6.80 -6.61 0.48
N VAL A 25 6.47 -5.49 1.14
CA VAL A 25 7.38 -4.33 1.20
C VAL A 25 8.67 -4.66 1.96
N GLN A 26 8.58 -5.45 3.04
CA GLN A 26 9.75 -5.88 3.80
C GLN A 26 10.67 -6.77 2.93
N GLN A 27 10.05 -7.68 2.14
CA GLN A 27 10.77 -8.51 1.18
C GLN A 27 11.47 -7.68 0.10
N LEU A 28 10.85 -6.61 -0.39
CA LEU A 28 11.43 -5.69 -1.38
C LEU A 28 12.60 -4.91 -0.78
N GLU A 29 12.37 -4.24 0.34
CA GLU A 29 13.38 -3.45 1.03
C GLU A 29 14.57 -4.31 1.52
N GLY A 30 14.27 -5.51 2.01
CA GLY A 30 15.30 -6.49 2.42
C GLY A 30 16.16 -6.95 1.27
N ALA A 31 15.57 -7.20 0.09
CA ALA A 31 16.33 -7.56 -1.10
C ALA A 31 17.30 -6.44 -1.53
N PHE A 32 16.84 -5.18 -1.52
CA PHE A 32 17.72 -4.03 -1.80
C PHE A 32 18.87 -3.92 -0.81
N LYS A 33 18.59 -4.10 0.49
CA LYS A 33 19.65 -4.07 1.53
C LYS A 33 20.70 -5.15 1.30
N VAL A 34 20.28 -6.39 0.99
CA VAL A 34 21.22 -7.48 0.70
C VAL A 34 22.03 -7.17 -0.55
N ILE A 35 21.39 -6.79 -1.66
CA ILE A 35 22.09 -6.47 -2.93
C ILE A 35 23.09 -5.33 -2.73
N ALA A 36 22.70 -4.27 -2.02
CA ALA A 36 23.59 -3.15 -1.72
C ALA A 36 24.78 -3.56 -0.84
N ALA A 37 24.57 -4.37 0.19
CA ALA A 37 25.64 -4.87 1.06
C ALA A 37 26.61 -5.80 0.32
N LYS A 38 26.13 -6.56 -0.66
CA LYS A 38 26.99 -7.43 -1.51
C LYS A 38 27.67 -6.67 -2.66
N GLY A 39 27.24 -5.43 -2.93
CA GLY A 39 27.83 -4.55 -3.96
C GLY A 39 27.44 -4.88 -5.40
N HIS A 40 26.72 -5.97 -5.63
CA HIS A 40 26.26 -6.40 -6.98
C HIS A 40 25.04 -7.30 -6.91
N GLY A 41 24.11 -7.11 -7.84
CA GLY A 41 22.92 -7.94 -7.93
C GLY A 41 21.88 -7.36 -8.89
N ILE A 42 20.76 -8.07 -9.01
CA ILE A 42 19.68 -7.73 -9.93
C ILE A 42 18.34 -7.92 -9.22
N LEU A 43 17.45 -6.95 -9.38
CA LEU A 43 16.07 -7.07 -8.98
C LEU A 43 15.18 -7.07 -10.23
N PHE A 44 14.51 -8.19 -10.49
CA PHE A 44 13.44 -8.28 -11.47
C PHE A 44 12.13 -7.90 -10.79
N TYR A 45 11.60 -6.72 -11.11
CA TYR A 45 10.31 -6.28 -10.61
C TYR A 45 9.22 -6.67 -11.59
N LEU A 46 8.38 -7.63 -11.17
CA LEU A 46 7.34 -8.22 -12.01
C LEU A 46 6.01 -7.52 -11.74
N MET A 47 5.42 -6.89 -12.75
CA MET A 47 4.12 -6.24 -12.70
C MET A 47 2.97 -7.28 -12.65
N GLN A 48 3.07 -8.22 -11.72
CA GLN A 48 2.16 -9.36 -11.58
C GLN A 48 1.46 -9.33 -10.21
N GLU A 49 0.57 -8.33 -10.05
CA GLU A 49 -0.25 -8.19 -8.86
C GLU A 49 -1.20 -9.39 -8.69
N GLY A 50 -1.61 -9.67 -7.46
CA GLY A 50 -2.59 -10.71 -7.18
C GLY A 50 -2.16 -12.10 -7.67
N ARG A 51 -0.87 -12.46 -7.53
CA ARG A 51 -0.31 -13.71 -8.06
C ARG A 51 -0.50 -13.87 -9.57
N GLY A 52 -0.47 -12.77 -10.32
CA GLY A 52 -0.58 -12.72 -11.75
C GLY A 52 -2.00 -12.59 -12.31
N VAL A 53 -3.03 -12.51 -11.47
CA VAL A 53 -4.43 -12.34 -11.90
C VAL A 53 -5.01 -10.95 -11.67
N GLY A 54 -4.20 -9.99 -11.21
CA GLY A 54 -4.61 -8.60 -11.01
C GLY A 54 -5.13 -8.30 -9.60
N TYR A 55 -5.40 -7.01 -9.37
CA TYR A 55 -5.76 -6.51 -8.06
C TYR A 55 -7.19 -6.86 -7.65
N VAL A 56 -8.13 -6.90 -8.58
CA VAL A 56 -9.52 -7.34 -8.32
C VAL A 56 -9.54 -8.72 -7.65
N ALA A 57 -8.81 -9.69 -8.20
CA ALA A 57 -8.76 -11.04 -7.64
C ALA A 57 -8.15 -11.06 -6.23
N LYS A 58 -7.08 -10.28 -6.01
CA LYS A 58 -6.47 -10.11 -4.68
C LYS A 58 -7.42 -9.47 -3.67
N ALA A 59 -8.15 -8.43 -4.07
CA ALA A 59 -9.12 -7.76 -3.21
C ALA A 59 -10.29 -8.69 -2.83
N ARG A 60 -10.75 -9.49 -3.78
CA ARG A 60 -11.77 -10.52 -3.51
C ARG A 60 -11.27 -11.60 -2.57
N ASP A 61 -10.02 -12.05 -2.73
CA ASP A 61 -9.37 -12.95 -1.78
C ASP A 61 -9.41 -12.35 -0.36
N ARG A 62 -8.97 -11.11 -0.18
CA ARG A 62 -8.99 -10.42 1.12
C ARG A 62 -10.41 -10.29 1.70
N MET A 63 -11.38 -9.94 0.87
CA MET A 63 -12.79 -9.88 1.27
C MET A 63 -13.29 -11.24 1.79
N LEU A 64 -13.02 -12.33 1.08
CA LEU A 64 -13.47 -13.67 1.44
C LEU A 64 -12.78 -14.18 2.71
N VAL A 65 -11.46 -13.96 2.84
CA VAL A 65 -10.70 -14.32 4.03
C VAL A 65 -11.25 -13.58 5.26
N GLN A 66 -11.38 -12.26 5.21
CA GLN A 66 -11.90 -11.47 6.32
C GLN A 66 -13.37 -11.80 6.64
N ALA A 67 -14.22 -12.01 5.63
CA ALA A 67 -15.62 -12.41 5.82
C ALA A 67 -15.76 -13.78 6.49
N SER A 68 -14.78 -14.65 6.33
CA SER A 68 -14.75 -15.96 6.99
C SER A 68 -14.12 -15.92 8.39
N HIS A 69 -13.70 -14.75 8.88
CA HIS A 69 -12.89 -14.62 10.10
C HIS A 69 -11.63 -15.51 10.04
N ASP A 70 -10.90 -15.42 8.92
CA ASP A 70 -9.67 -16.15 8.61
C ASP A 70 -9.78 -17.69 8.61
N ARG A 71 -11.01 -18.23 8.60
CA ARG A 71 -11.23 -19.68 8.41
C ARG A 71 -10.89 -20.14 6.99
N LEU A 72 -10.99 -19.26 6.00
CA LEU A 72 -10.48 -19.49 4.66
C LEU A 72 -9.05 -18.94 4.56
N SER A 73 -8.13 -19.77 4.12
CA SER A 73 -6.81 -19.27 3.71
C SER A 73 -6.90 -18.54 2.38
N THR A 74 -5.91 -17.70 2.08
CA THR A 74 -5.83 -17.01 0.79
C THR A 74 -5.82 -17.99 -0.40
N PHE A 75 -5.21 -19.19 -0.26
CA PHE A 75 -5.22 -20.22 -1.31
C PHE A 75 -6.58 -20.88 -1.49
N GLN A 76 -7.31 -21.06 -0.41
CA GLN A 76 -8.70 -21.58 -0.46
C GLN A 76 -9.63 -20.54 -1.10
N ALA A 77 -9.45 -19.25 -0.80
CA ALA A 77 -10.21 -18.17 -1.43
C ALA A 77 -10.01 -18.14 -2.96
N TYR A 78 -8.76 -18.28 -3.43
CA TYR A 78 -8.49 -18.41 -4.89
C TYR A 78 -9.21 -19.61 -5.49
N ARG A 79 -9.22 -20.75 -4.82
CA ARG A 79 -9.95 -21.96 -5.27
C ARG A 79 -11.46 -21.71 -5.34
N VAL A 80 -12.04 -21.06 -4.32
CA VAL A 80 -13.46 -20.68 -4.30
C VAL A 80 -13.83 -19.76 -5.50
N MET A 81 -12.91 -18.91 -5.92
CA MET A 81 -13.07 -18.07 -7.11
C MET A 81 -12.83 -18.82 -8.42
N GLY A 82 -12.51 -20.11 -8.41
CA GLY A 82 -12.19 -20.88 -9.61
C GLY A 82 -10.79 -20.58 -10.19
N LEU A 83 -9.90 -19.98 -9.42
CA LEU A 83 -8.56 -19.61 -9.84
C LEU A 83 -7.51 -20.63 -9.35
N LYS A 84 -6.45 -20.81 -10.13
CA LYS A 84 -5.25 -21.53 -9.67
C LYS A 84 -4.59 -20.75 -8.52
N LYS A 85 -3.84 -21.46 -7.68
CA LYS A 85 -3.15 -20.85 -6.53
C LYS A 85 -2.08 -19.81 -6.94
N ASP A 86 -1.53 -19.94 -8.13
CA ASP A 86 -0.50 -19.05 -8.67
C ASP A 86 -0.57 -19.04 -10.21
N HIS A 87 -0.61 -17.84 -10.81
CA HIS A 87 -0.63 -17.60 -12.25
C HIS A 87 0.60 -16.81 -12.72
N ARG A 88 1.57 -16.58 -11.83
CA ARG A 88 2.77 -15.83 -12.18
C ARG A 88 3.59 -16.57 -13.21
N GLN A 89 4.11 -15.80 -14.13
CA GLN A 89 4.96 -16.26 -15.24
C GLN A 89 6.36 -15.70 -15.04
N TYR A 90 7.35 -16.53 -15.29
CA TYR A 90 8.76 -16.19 -15.10
C TYR A 90 9.57 -16.37 -16.38
N GLU A 91 8.96 -16.81 -17.47
CA GLU A 91 9.59 -17.19 -18.75
C GLU A 91 10.38 -16.03 -19.36
N ASN A 92 9.93 -14.80 -19.18
CA ASN A 92 10.59 -13.61 -19.72
C ASN A 92 11.95 -13.32 -19.06
N ILE A 93 12.28 -13.94 -17.92
CA ILE A 93 13.53 -13.65 -17.20
C ILE A 93 14.74 -14.12 -17.99
N SER A 94 14.69 -15.33 -18.57
CA SER A 94 15.78 -15.83 -19.42
C SER A 94 15.97 -14.95 -20.66
N HIS A 95 14.89 -14.48 -21.27
CA HIS A 95 14.94 -13.56 -22.40
C HIS A 95 15.56 -12.21 -22.02
N ILE A 96 15.18 -11.64 -20.89
CA ILE A 96 15.76 -10.39 -20.36
C ILE A 96 17.26 -10.58 -20.09
N CYS A 97 17.64 -11.70 -19.46
CA CYS A 97 19.04 -12.00 -19.19
C CYS A 97 19.85 -12.08 -20.49
N HIS A 98 19.32 -12.73 -21.52
CA HIS A 98 19.94 -12.81 -22.84
C HIS A 98 20.13 -11.42 -23.46
N LEU A 99 19.08 -10.60 -23.48
CA LEU A 99 19.14 -9.23 -24.03
C LEU A 99 20.14 -8.32 -23.31
N LEU A 100 20.31 -8.51 -21.99
CA LEU A 100 21.24 -7.72 -21.17
C LEU A 100 22.64 -8.34 -21.07
N GLY A 101 22.90 -9.48 -21.72
CA GLY A 101 24.18 -10.19 -21.65
C GLY A 101 24.51 -10.75 -20.27
N ILE A 102 23.50 -11.07 -19.46
CA ILE A 102 23.67 -11.60 -18.11
C ILE A 102 23.92 -13.09 -18.18
N THR A 103 25.16 -13.51 -17.91
CA THR A 103 25.60 -14.93 -17.94
C THR A 103 26.01 -15.44 -16.56
N ALA A 104 26.15 -14.57 -15.58
CA ALA A 104 26.61 -14.95 -14.26
C ALA A 104 25.54 -15.79 -13.52
N PRO A 105 25.96 -16.77 -12.69
CA PRO A 105 25.04 -17.57 -11.90
C PRO A 105 24.33 -16.71 -10.82
N PHE A 106 23.13 -17.13 -10.43
CA PHE A 106 22.30 -16.42 -9.47
C PHE A 106 22.36 -17.02 -8.06
N ILE A 107 22.45 -16.15 -7.05
CA ILE A 107 22.05 -16.43 -5.68
C ILE A 107 20.66 -15.83 -5.51
N VAL A 108 19.63 -16.67 -5.44
CA VAL A 108 18.23 -16.21 -5.48
C VAL A 108 17.76 -15.86 -4.08
N LEU A 109 17.38 -14.59 -3.87
CA LEU A 109 16.82 -14.09 -2.62
C LEU A 109 15.33 -14.47 -2.54
N THR A 110 15.01 -15.63 -1.96
CA THR A 110 13.64 -16.14 -1.95
C THR A 110 13.39 -17.18 -0.86
N ASN A 111 12.14 -17.19 -0.37
CA ASN A 111 11.59 -18.23 0.52
C ASN A 111 10.66 -19.19 -0.25
N ASN A 112 10.49 -18.97 -1.58
CA ASN A 112 9.62 -19.79 -2.43
C ASN A 112 10.45 -20.71 -3.34
N PRO A 113 10.45 -22.04 -3.14
CA PRO A 113 11.17 -22.99 -3.97
C PRO A 113 10.69 -23.01 -5.43
N ASP A 114 9.41 -22.68 -5.70
CA ASP A 114 8.87 -22.65 -7.07
C ASP A 114 9.60 -21.61 -7.96
N LYS A 115 10.03 -20.48 -7.39
CA LYS A 115 10.82 -19.49 -8.14
C LYS A 115 12.17 -20.02 -8.57
N VAL A 116 12.81 -20.81 -7.71
CA VAL A 116 14.09 -21.45 -8.02
C VAL A 116 13.91 -22.50 -9.11
N ALA A 117 12.87 -23.31 -8.99
CA ALA A 117 12.53 -24.32 -9.99
C ALA A 117 12.24 -23.67 -11.36
N ALA A 118 11.48 -22.56 -11.38
CA ALA A 118 11.18 -21.83 -12.62
C ALA A 118 12.42 -21.28 -13.32
N LEU A 119 13.38 -20.73 -12.58
CA LEU A 119 14.65 -20.26 -13.16
C LEU A 119 15.49 -21.40 -13.73
N LYS A 120 15.61 -22.51 -13.00
CA LYS A 120 16.33 -23.71 -13.47
C LYS A 120 15.70 -24.32 -14.71
N ALA A 121 14.36 -24.35 -14.77
CA ALA A 121 13.62 -24.85 -15.95
C ALA A 121 13.88 -24.03 -17.21
N GLN A 122 14.25 -22.74 -17.07
CA GLN A 122 14.64 -21.86 -18.16
C GLN A 122 16.14 -21.95 -18.51
N GLY A 123 16.88 -22.87 -17.90
CA GLY A 123 18.32 -23.01 -18.12
C GLY A 123 19.19 -21.94 -17.47
N LEU A 124 18.62 -21.12 -16.58
CA LEU A 124 19.40 -20.10 -15.87
C LEU A 124 20.22 -20.73 -14.75
N PRO A 125 21.50 -20.38 -14.61
CA PRO A 125 22.39 -20.98 -13.64
C PRO A 125 22.09 -20.45 -12.24
N VAL A 126 21.55 -21.29 -11.35
CA VAL A 126 21.31 -20.98 -9.94
C VAL A 126 22.39 -21.62 -9.09
N ALA A 127 23.27 -20.79 -8.51
CA ALA A 127 24.35 -21.21 -7.64
C ALA A 127 23.91 -21.46 -6.19
N GLY A 128 22.82 -20.79 -5.76
CA GLY A 128 22.33 -20.93 -4.41
C GLY A 128 21.08 -20.10 -4.13
N THR A 129 20.61 -20.18 -2.89
CA THR A 129 19.47 -19.39 -2.40
C THR A 129 19.83 -18.77 -1.06
N GLU A 130 19.34 -17.55 -0.83
CA GLU A 130 19.38 -16.86 0.47
C GLU A 130 17.98 -16.43 0.84
N ARG A 131 17.60 -16.65 2.10
CA ARG A 131 16.24 -16.34 2.60
C ARG A 131 16.16 -14.90 3.06
N LEU A 132 14.97 -14.31 2.90
CA LEU A 132 14.61 -13.03 3.49
C LEU A 132 13.52 -13.29 4.53
N GLU A 133 13.88 -13.24 5.79
CA GLU A 133 13.00 -13.58 6.91
C GLU A 133 12.67 -12.34 7.71
N PHE A 134 11.38 -12.18 8.02
CA PHE A 134 10.86 -11.07 8.80
C PHE A 134 9.90 -11.60 9.86
N ALA A 135 9.95 -11.01 11.04
CA ALA A 135 9.07 -11.37 12.13
C ALA A 135 7.60 -11.14 11.74
N PRO A 136 6.70 -12.09 12.01
CA PRO A 136 5.28 -11.90 11.80
C PRO A 136 4.73 -10.81 12.73
N SER A 137 3.62 -10.21 12.31
CA SER A 137 2.85 -9.26 13.10
C SER A 137 1.42 -9.79 13.27
N PRO A 138 0.62 -9.26 14.24
CA PRO A 138 -0.78 -9.62 14.35
C PRO A 138 -1.60 -9.44 13.07
N PHE A 139 -1.14 -8.56 12.17
CA PHE A 139 -1.87 -8.20 10.95
C PHE A 139 -1.53 -9.09 9.75
N ASN A 140 -0.36 -9.70 9.70
CA ASN A 140 0.07 -10.56 8.59
C ASN A 140 0.25 -12.04 8.95
N LEU A 141 0.01 -12.41 10.22
CA LEU A 141 0.22 -13.76 10.72
C LEU A 141 -0.55 -14.82 9.91
N ALA A 142 -1.86 -14.61 9.70
CA ALA A 142 -2.68 -15.53 8.93
C ALA A 142 -2.21 -15.70 7.48
N TYR A 143 -1.76 -14.60 6.87
CA TYR A 143 -1.19 -14.61 5.52
C TYR A 143 0.15 -15.38 5.45
N LEU A 144 1.04 -15.19 6.42
CA LEU A 144 2.31 -15.92 6.48
C LEU A 144 2.10 -17.39 6.76
N THR A 145 1.17 -17.75 7.67
CA THR A 145 0.77 -19.14 7.92
C THR A 145 0.27 -19.81 6.63
N SER A 146 -0.61 -19.13 5.88
CA SER A 146 -1.09 -19.64 4.58
C SER A 146 0.05 -19.88 3.59
N LYS A 147 1.08 -19.00 3.57
CA LYS A 147 2.27 -19.22 2.74
C LYS A 147 3.06 -20.46 3.14
N ALA A 148 3.28 -20.65 4.44
CA ALA A 148 3.98 -21.84 4.96
C ALA A 148 3.25 -23.12 4.57
N ASP A 149 1.92 -23.18 4.75
CA ASP A 149 1.08 -24.31 4.34
C ASP A 149 1.13 -24.59 2.83
N ALA A 150 1.42 -23.57 2.03
CA ALA A 150 1.59 -23.70 0.58
C ALA A 150 3.01 -24.05 0.13
N GLY A 151 3.91 -24.38 1.07
CA GLY A 151 5.27 -24.85 0.79
C GLY A 151 6.35 -23.76 0.77
N HIS A 152 6.04 -22.51 1.20
CA HIS A 152 7.07 -21.52 1.45
C HIS A 152 7.88 -21.87 2.70
N ILE A 153 9.19 -21.71 2.62
CA ILE A 153 10.08 -21.95 3.74
C ILE A 153 10.14 -20.66 4.58
N LEU A 154 9.36 -20.61 5.64
CA LEU A 154 9.30 -19.50 6.59
C LEU A 154 9.71 -19.99 7.96
N VAL A 155 10.31 -19.11 8.79
CA VAL A 155 10.46 -19.38 10.21
C VAL A 155 9.05 -19.46 10.79
N GLN A 156 8.69 -20.63 11.29
CA GLN A 156 7.46 -20.77 12.08
C GLN A 156 7.69 -20.00 13.38
N PRO A 157 6.83 -19.07 13.77
CA PRO A 157 6.91 -18.47 15.08
C PRO A 157 6.76 -19.62 16.10
N GLU A 158 7.79 -19.84 16.90
CA GLU A 158 7.70 -20.75 18.04
C GLU A 158 6.48 -20.33 18.86
N GLN A 159 5.48 -21.18 18.98
CA GLN A 159 4.18 -21.01 19.65
C GLN A 159 3.85 -19.52 19.94
N SER A 160 3.64 -18.79 18.87
CA SER A 160 3.45 -17.34 18.94
C SER A 160 2.22 -17.03 19.79
N THR A 161 2.41 -16.31 20.87
CA THR A 161 1.33 -15.70 21.66
C THR A 161 0.60 -14.60 20.86
N LEU A 162 1.08 -14.28 19.62
CA LEU A 162 0.47 -13.32 18.73
C LEU A 162 -0.93 -13.76 18.34
N ARG A 163 -1.91 -12.95 18.69
CA ARG A 163 -3.28 -13.11 18.21
C ARG A 163 -3.45 -12.36 16.89
N HIS A 164 -4.16 -12.96 15.95
CA HIS A 164 -4.49 -12.28 14.71
C HIS A 164 -5.41 -11.08 14.99
N ALA A 165 -5.07 -9.90 14.42
CA ALA A 165 -5.88 -8.70 14.54
C ALA A 165 -7.03 -8.74 13.55
N LEU A 166 -8.25 -8.67 14.06
CA LEU A 166 -9.46 -8.64 13.24
C LEU A 166 -9.74 -7.22 12.72
N PRO A 167 -10.46 -7.11 11.58
CA PRO A 167 -10.99 -5.84 11.10
C PRO A 167 -11.87 -5.15 12.14
N PRO A 168 -11.98 -3.80 12.13
CA PRO A 168 -12.80 -3.05 13.08
C PRO A 168 -14.29 -3.33 12.96
N GLU A 169 -14.74 -3.82 11.81
CA GLU A 169 -16.12 -4.15 11.51
C GLU A 169 -16.19 -5.46 10.73
N PRO A 170 -17.30 -6.23 10.84
CA PRO A 170 -17.51 -7.43 10.05
C PRO A 170 -17.50 -7.14 8.54
N VAL A 171 -16.79 -7.96 7.77
CA VAL A 171 -16.80 -7.91 6.31
C VAL A 171 -17.91 -8.82 5.78
N VAL A 172 -18.83 -8.25 5.02
CA VAL A 172 -19.90 -8.99 4.35
C VAL A 172 -19.48 -9.25 2.90
N PRO A 173 -19.34 -10.51 2.48
CA PRO A 173 -18.97 -10.84 1.11
C PRO A 173 -20.17 -10.58 0.18
N PHE A 174 -19.89 -10.11 -1.03
CA PHE A 174 -20.90 -9.87 -2.06
C PHE A 174 -20.44 -10.35 -3.43
N ARG A 175 -21.40 -10.51 -4.35
CA ARG A 175 -21.10 -10.79 -5.76
C ARG A 175 -20.79 -9.49 -6.49
N PRO A 176 -19.82 -9.47 -7.44
CA PRO A 176 -19.57 -8.31 -8.27
C PRO A 176 -20.86 -7.85 -8.95
N HIS A 177 -21.10 -6.54 -8.95
CA HIS A 177 -22.29 -5.93 -9.55
C HIS A 177 -21.96 -4.53 -10.07
N ALA A 178 -22.69 -4.11 -11.11
CA ALA A 178 -22.57 -2.75 -11.62
C ALA A 178 -23.14 -1.75 -10.60
N LEU A 179 -22.48 -0.59 -10.46
CA LEU A 179 -23.03 0.51 -9.67
C LEU A 179 -24.30 1.04 -10.35
N PRO A 180 -25.43 1.24 -9.64
CA PRO A 180 -26.68 1.71 -10.24
C PRO A 180 -26.54 3.06 -10.94
N GLU A 181 -25.84 3.99 -10.30
CA GLU A 181 -25.58 5.37 -10.75
C GLU A 181 -24.42 5.50 -11.73
N ALA A 182 -23.56 4.47 -11.83
CA ALA A 182 -22.34 4.50 -12.63
C ALA A 182 -22.06 3.11 -13.21
N ARG A 183 -22.90 2.66 -14.13
CA ARG A 183 -22.92 1.27 -14.66
C ARG A 183 -21.65 0.84 -15.38
N ARG A 184 -20.76 1.78 -15.73
CA ARG A 184 -19.44 1.45 -16.26
C ARG A 184 -18.55 0.77 -15.21
N PHE A 185 -18.84 0.94 -13.92
CA PHE A 185 -18.05 0.37 -12.83
C PHE A 185 -18.71 -0.87 -12.26
N ILE A 186 -17.95 -1.95 -12.22
CA ILE A 186 -18.29 -3.16 -11.49
C ILE A 186 -17.66 -3.08 -10.10
N TYR A 187 -18.50 -2.93 -9.07
CA TYR A 187 -18.04 -3.04 -7.68
C TYR A 187 -17.66 -4.49 -7.40
N SER A 188 -16.37 -4.72 -7.25
CA SER A 188 -15.80 -6.07 -7.31
C SER A 188 -15.46 -6.63 -5.93
N ALA A 189 -15.00 -5.80 -5.01
CA ALA A 189 -14.61 -6.23 -3.67
C ALA A 189 -14.58 -5.07 -2.67
N ALA A 190 -14.76 -5.40 -1.37
CA ALA A 190 -14.44 -4.50 -0.27
C ALA A 190 -13.85 -5.29 0.90
N TYR A 191 -12.81 -4.75 1.52
CA TYR A 191 -12.13 -5.34 2.67
C TYR A 191 -11.46 -4.25 3.52
N PHE A 192 -10.99 -4.59 4.71
CA PHE A 192 -10.24 -3.66 5.55
C PHE A 192 -8.74 -3.86 5.41
N LEU A 193 -8.01 -2.75 5.23
CA LEU A 193 -6.56 -2.71 5.16
C LEU A 193 -6.00 -2.01 6.40
N PRO A 194 -5.20 -2.70 7.22
CA PRO A 194 -4.44 -2.06 8.29
C PRO A 194 -3.24 -1.33 7.67
N VAL A 195 -3.23 -0.01 7.73
CA VAL A 195 -2.17 0.84 7.18
C VAL A 195 -1.20 1.23 8.30
N LYS A 196 0.09 1.14 8.03
CA LYS A 196 1.14 1.49 8.99
C LYS A 196 0.97 2.93 9.47
N PRO A 197 1.02 3.18 10.79
CA PRO A 197 1.01 4.53 11.35
C PRO A 197 2.10 5.44 10.75
N VAL A 198 1.76 6.72 10.63
CA VAL A 198 2.68 7.75 10.12
C VAL A 198 3.48 8.30 11.29
N ASP A 199 4.80 8.42 11.12
CA ASP A 199 5.72 9.02 12.11
C ASP A 199 5.64 8.40 13.52
N ASN A 200 5.22 7.13 13.61
CA ASN A 200 4.92 6.42 14.85
C ASN A 200 3.79 7.05 15.69
N ASP A 201 2.94 7.88 15.07
CA ASP A 201 1.73 8.42 15.68
C ASP A 201 0.61 7.39 15.62
N ILE A 202 0.19 6.85 16.75
CA ILE A 202 -0.87 5.85 16.84
C ILE A 202 -2.19 6.52 17.18
N LEU A 203 -3.23 6.16 16.44
CA LEU A 203 -4.59 6.63 16.70
C LEU A 203 -5.28 5.71 17.72
N LEU A 204 -5.62 6.25 18.87
CA LEU A 204 -6.42 5.57 19.88
C LEU A 204 -7.84 6.13 19.95
N THR A 205 -8.80 5.27 20.22
CA THR A 205 -10.15 5.70 20.64
C THR A 205 -10.09 6.31 22.04
N GLY A 206 -11.10 7.09 22.42
CA GLY A 206 -11.19 7.64 23.77
C GLY A 206 -11.20 6.56 24.86
N ALA A 207 -11.84 5.41 24.60
CA ALA A 207 -11.85 4.27 25.52
C ALA A 207 -10.45 3.68 25.70
N GLN A 208 -9.72 3.43 24.60
CA GLN A 208 -8.34 2.92 24.62
C GLN A 208 -7.39 3.91 25.33
N PHE A 209 -7.56 5.21 25.08
CA PHE A 209 -6.78 6.24 25.74
C PHE A 209 -7.09 6.31 27.25
N SER A 210 -8.35 6.21 27.64
CA SER A 210 -8.76 6.17 29.05
C SER A 210 -8.22 4.92 29.75
N GLU A 211 -8.14 3.80 29.07
CA GLU A 211 -7.52 2.58 29.59
C GLU A 211 -6.01 2.78 29.81
N LEU A 212 -5.32 3.36 28.82
CA LEU A 212 -3.91 3.68 28.90
C LEU A 212 -3.60 4.60 30.10
N THR A 213 -4.41 5.63 30.33
CA THR A 213 -4.26 6.58 31.46
C THR A 213 -4.63 5.96 32.80
N ARG A 214 -5.70 5.17 32.88
CA ARG A 214 -6.17 4.53 34.14
C ARG A 214 -5.11 3.59 34.75
N HIS A 215 -4.35 2.92 33.93
CA HIS A 215 -3.31 2.02 34.39
C HIS A 215 -1.99 2.73 34.69
N HIS A 216 -1.94 4.05 34.71
CA HIS A 216 -0.69 4.84 34.79
C HIS A 216 0.35 4.35 33.79
N ALA A 217 -0.12 3.91 32.63
CA ALA A 217 0.70 3.24 31.64
C ALA A 217 1.79 4.18 31.09
N LEU A 218 1.48 5.47 31.00
CA LEU A 218 2.46 6.49 30.59
C LEU A 218 3.70 6.50 31.51
N ASP A 219 3.51 6.27 32.81
CA ASP A 219 4.61 6.22 33.79
C ASP A 219 5.27 4.84 33.85
N ARG A 220 4.53 3.77 33.55
CA ARG A 220 5.07 2.39 33.55
C ARG A 220 5.93 2.06 32.34
N TYR A 221 5.67 2.71 31.21
CA TYR A 221 6.42 2.46 29.98
C TYR A 221 7.69 3.31 29.90
N GLN A 222 8.48 3.30 30.96
CA GLN A 222 9.83 3.81 30.92
C GLN A 222 10.80 2.67 30.60
N VAL A 223 11.42 2.72 29.43
CA VAL A 223 12.57 1.88 29.09
C VAL A 223 13.81 2.75 29.24
N GLY A 224 14.54 2.54 30.36
CA GLY A 224 15.64 3.43 30.73
C GLY A 224 15.14 4.82 31.18
N PRO A 225 15.93 5.88 31.00
CA PRO A 225 15.61 7.22 31.53
C PRO A 225 14.53 7.98 30.71
N LYS A 226 14.01 7.42 29.63
CA LYS A 226 13.03 8.11 28.75
C LYS A 226 11.74 7.31 28.61
N PRO A 227 10.57 7.97 28.54
CA PRO A 227 9.29 7.30 28.40
C PRO A 227 9.14 6.66 27.03
N LEU A 228 8.34 5.59 26.96
CA LEU A 228 7.94 4.94 25.72
C LEU A 228 6.96 5.81 24.94
N VAL A 229 6.03 6.47 25.61
CA VAL A 229 5.07 7.43 25.06
C VAL A 229 5.68 8.82 25.13
N LEU A 230 5.93 9.43 23.98
CA LEU A 230 6.61 10.73 23.86
C LEU A 230 5.64 11.91 23.94
N ASP A 231 4.41 11.73 23.39
CA ASP A 231 3.40 12.79 23.32
C ASP A 231 1.99 12.20 23.15
N CYS A 232 0.99 12.98 23.51
CA CYS A 232 -0.42 12.61 23.45
C CYS A 232 -1.26 13.83 23.04
N GLN A 233 -1.85 13.80 21.85
CA GLN A 233 -2.61 14.90 21.29
C GLN A 233 -4.08 14.50 21.10
N PRO A 234 -5.03 15.15 21.78
CA PRO A 234 -6.45 14.92 21.53
C PRO A 234 -6.84 15.38 20.13
N ILE A 235 -7.70 14.61 19.48
CA ILE A 235 -8.30 14.94 18.20
C ILE A 235 -9.84 14.86 18.28
N ARG A 236 -10.51 15.03 17.13
CA ARG A 236 -11.98 14.95 17.07
C ARG A 236 -12.54 13.63 17.62
N ASP A 237 -13.78 13.67 18.06
CA ASP A 237 -14.58 12.53 18.52
C ASP A 237 -13.98 11.75 19.72
N GLY A 238 -13.25 12.45 20.58
CA GLY A 238 -12.65 11.85 21.78
C GLY A 238 -11.53 10.85 21.49
N ARG A 239 -11.01 10.82 20.26
CA ARG A 239 -9.81 10.10 19.89
C ARG A 239 -8.56 10.91 20.20
N CYS A 240 -7.42 10.26 20.22
CA CYS A 240 -6.14 10.95 20.38
C CYS A 240 -5.04 10.28 19.54
N PHE A 241 -4.09 11.08 19.09
CA PHE A 241 -2.81 10.59 18.63
C PHE A 241 -1.86 10.43 19.80
N VAL A 242 -1.17 9.29 19.80
CA VAL A 242 -0.11 8.98 20.76
C VAL A 242 1.17 8.77 19.98
N LYS A 243 2.16 9.62 20.23
CA LYS A 243 3.49 9.47 19.65
C LYS A 243 4.32 8.55 20.50
N ILE A 244 4.89 7.50 19.90
CA ILE A 244 5.70 6.50 20.61
C ILE A 244 7.10 6.40 20.03
N ASP A 245 8.02 5.99 20.89
CA ASP A 245 9.37 5.59 20.48
C ASP A 245 9.32 4.12 19.99
N ALA A 246 9.47 3.92 18.69
CA ALA A 246 9.34 2.60 18.07
C ALA A 246 10.43 1.61 18.51
N ASP A 247 11.65 2.08 18.73
CA ASP A 247 12.77 1.22 19.14
C ASP A 247 12.56 0.74 20.57
N ARG A 248 12.11 1.63 21.45
CA ARG A 248 11.77 1.29 22.83
C ARG A 248 10.56 0.37 22.92
N LEU A 249 9.55 0.58 22.07
CA LEU A 249 8.42 -0.34 22.00
C LEU A 249 8.86 -1.75 21.59
N ALA A 250 9.80 -1.87 20.66
CA ALA A 250 10.35 -3.16 20.26
C ALA A 250 11.08 -3.86 21.42
N ILE A 251 11.91 -3.13 22.16
CA ILE A 251 12.59 -3.64 23.36
C ILE A 251 11.57 -4.05 24.43
N HIS A 252 10.59 -3.19 24.73
CA HIS A 252 9.55 -3.47 25.72
C HIS A 252 8.77 -4.76 25.39
N LYS A 253 8.42 -4.96 24.14
CA LYS A 253 7.73 -6.20 23.69
C LYS A 253 8.58 -7.46 23.85
N GLN A 254 9.88 -7.36 23.68
CA GLN A 254 10.80 -8.49 23.92
C GLN A 254 10.89 -8.83 25.42
N GLU A 255 10.96 -7.82 26.25
CA GLU A 255 11.08 -7.99 27.71
C GLU A 255 9.75 -8.37 28.38
N HIS A 256 8.61 -7.89 27.82
CA HIS A 256 7.26 -8.07 28.36
C HIS A 256 6.28 -8.59 27.31
N PRO A 257 6.46 -9.80 26.76
CA PRO A 257 5.65 -10.33 25.66
C PRO A 257 4.17 -10.53 26.00
N ALA A 258 3.82 -10.64 27.27
CA ALA A 258 2.44 -10.79 27.75
C ALA A 258 1.73 -9.46 28.01
N ASP A 259 2.39 -8.33 27.82
CA ASP A 259 1.81 -7.01 28.09
C ASP A 259 0.86 -6.59 26.95
N THR A 260 -0.44 -6.62 27.23
CA THR A 260 -1.51 -6.28 26.28
C THR A 260 -1.56 -4.79 25.92
N ILE A 261 -0.98 -3.90 26.73
CA ILE A 261 -0.96 -2.46 26.45
C ILE A 261 0.02 -2.16 25.32
N ALA A 262 1.11 -2.91 25.21
CA ALA A 262 2.00 -2.81 24.05
C ALA A 262 1.29 -3.10 22.72
N ASP A 263 0.22 -3.88 22.73
CA ASP A 263 -0.59 -4.15 21.52
C ASP A 263 -1.43 -2.93 21.12
N LEU A 264 -1.94 -2.15 22.08
CA LEU A 264 -2.63 -0.88 21.80
C LEU A 264 -1.70 0.12 21.11
N LEU A 265 -0.42 0.16 21.51
CA LEU A 265 0.59 1.06 20.95
C LEU A 265 1.09 0.65 19.55
N THR A 266 0.56 -0.40 18.97
CA THR A 266 0.83 -0.82 17.58
C THR A 266 -0.42 -0.81 16.70
N THR A 267 -1.49 -0.17 17.16
CA THR A 267 -2.75 -0.09 16.41
C THR A 267 -2.54 0.62 15.07
N PRO A 268 -2.88 -0.01 13.94
CA PRO A 268 -2.75 0.61 12.63
C PRO A 268 -3.90 1.58 12.37
N TYR A 269 -3.77 2.35 11.27
CA TYR A 269 -4.91 3.06 10.72
C TYR A 269 -5.72 2.11 9.85
N TRP A 270 -6.97 1.90 10.17
CA TRP A 270 -7.84 1.05 9.37
C TRP A 270 -8.49 1.85 8.25
N PHE A 271 -8.32 1.38 7.02
CA PHE A 271 -9.03 1.87 5.85
C PHE A 271 -9.90 0.76 5.28
N ARG A 272 -11.11 1.09 4.86
CA ARG A 272 -11.91 0.20 4.04
C ARG A 272 -11.53 0.43 2.59
N VAL A 273 -11.09 -0.61 1.92
CA VAL A 273 -10.68 -0.60 0.52
C VAL A 273 -11.86 -1.05 -0.33
N HIS A 274 -12.21 -0.27 -1.33
CA HIS A 274 -13.24 -0.56 -2.30
C HIS A 274 -12.57 -0.69 -3.67
N VAL A 275 -12.86 -1.78 -4.39
CA VAL A 275 -12.23 -2.06 -5.67
C VAL A 275 -13.28 -2.14 -6.75
N TYR A 276 -13.07 -1.38 -7.80
CA TYR A 276 -13.93 -1.27 -8.96
C TYR A 276 -13.17 -1.68 -10.22
N TYR A 277 -13.89 -2.33 -11.14
CA TYR A 277 -13.39 -2.61 -12.48
C TYR A 277 -14.20 -1.77 -13.45
N ASP A 278 -13.53 -0.95 -14.26
CA ASP A 278 -14.14 -0.15 -15.32
C ASP A 278 -14.23 -0.99 -16.61
N ILE A 279 -15.43 -1.32 -17.02
CA ILE A 279 -15.66 -2.14 -18.23
C ILE A 279 -15.37 -1.39 -19.52
N VAL A 280 -15.27 -0.05 -19.49
CA VAL A 280 -14.99 0.78 -20.67
C VAL A 280 -13.50 0.81 -20.96
N THR A 281 -12.67 1.03 -19.93
CA THR A 281 -11.22 1.16 -20.07
C THR A 281 -10.45 -0.10 -19.68
N SER A 282 -11.14 -1.12 -19.16
CA SER A 282 -10.53 -2.34 -18.59
C SER A 282 -9.54 -2.05 -17.45
N GLN A 283 -9.78 -0.97 -16.71
CA GLN A 283 -8.88 -0.54 -15.64
C GLN A 283 -9.49 -0.77 -14.25
N GLU A 284 -8.60 -0.87 -13.27
CA GLU A 284 -8.96 -1.04 -11.88
C GLU A 284 -8.92 0.31 -11.15
N PHE A 285 -9.95 0.63 -10.40
CA PHE A 285 -10.02 1.80 -9.53
C PHE A 285 -10.10 1.35 -8.08
N VAL A 286 -9.36 2.04 -7.22
CA VAL A 286 -9.27 1.72 -5.80
C VAL A 286 -9.61 2.95 -4.97
N VAL A 287 -10.63 2.84 -4.13
CA VAL A 287 -11.01 3.88 -3.18
C VAL A 287 -10.80 3.37 -1.76
N LEU A 288 -10.03 4.10 -0.97
CA LEU A 288 -9.86 3.84 0.44
C LEU A 288 -10.70 4.83 1.23
N THR A 289 -11.54 4.35 2.14
CA THR A 289 -12.30 5.22 3.04
C THR A 289 -11.84 5.03 4.48
N HIS A 290 -11.70 6.13 5.21
CA HIS A 290 -11.52 6.15 6.66
C HIS A 290 -12.74 6.82 7.29
N GLY A 291 -13.35 6.16 8.27
CA GLY A 291 -14.68 6.56 8.75
C GLY A 291 -15.78 6.29 7.70
N HIS A 292 -16.99 6.76 7.99
CA HIS A 292 -18.15 6.63 7.10
C HIS A 292 -18.64 8.02 6.71
N PRO A 293 -18.34 8.52 5.47
CA PRO A 293 -18.85 9.83 5.04
C PRO A 293 -20.38 9.87 5.05
N ARG A 294 -20.94 10.85 5.76
CA ARG A 294 -22.38 11.11 5.86
C ARG A 294 -22.76 12.32 4.99
N PRO A 295 -24.06 12.53 4.67
CA PRO A 295 -24.47 13.65 3.82
C PRO A 295 -24.07 15.05 4.31
N HIS A 296 -23.89 15.23 5.62
CA HIS A 296 -23.47 16.51 6.22
C HIS A 296 -21.96 16.64 6.46
N ASP A 297 -21.20 15.59 6.22
CA ASP A 297 -19.74 15.62 6.37
C ASP A 297 -19.06 16.31 5.17
N ILE A 298 -17.89 16.91 5.45
CA ILE A 298 -17.02 17.48 4.45
C ILE A 298 -15.70 16.68 4.49
N PRO A 299 -15.68 15.44 3.97
CA PRO A 299 -14.54 14.55 4.12
C PRO A 299 -13.28 15.10 3.46
N VAL A 300 -12.13 14.73 4.02
CA VAL A 300 -10.81 15.01 3.42
C VAL A 300 -10.56 14.02 2.30
N VAL A 301 -10.24 14.53 1.11
CA VAL A 301 -10.07 13.72 -0.10
C VAL A 301 -8.70 13.91 -0.71
N ARG A 302 -8.09 12.80 -1.12
CA ARG A 302 -6.84 12.78 -1.87
C ARG A 302 -7.01 11.95 -3.14
N LEU A 303 -6.64 12.52 -4.28
CA LEU A 303 -6.36 11.76 -5.51
C LEU A 303 -4.87 11.42 -5.52
N GLN A 304 -4.55 10.15 -5.40
CA GLN A 304 -3.18 9.65 -5.33
C GLN A 304 -2.84 8.91 -6.61
N SER A 305 -1.94 9.46 -7.41
CA SER A 305 -1.37 8.74 -8.56
C SER A 305 -0.33 7.73 -8.10
N GLU A 306 -0.31 6.59 -8.74
CA GLU A 306 0.71 5.58 -8.57
C GLU A 306 2.05 6.05 -9.17
N SER A 307 3.15 5.57 -8.62
CA SER A 307 4.47 5.70 -9.21
C SER A 307 5.34 4.53 -8.78
N LEU A 308 5.76 3.74 -9.74
CA LEU A 308 6.57 2.54 -9.49
C LEU A 308 7.87 2.87 -8.75
N PHE A 309 8.56 3.95 -9.13
CA PHE A 309 9.82 4.33 -8.47
C PHE A 309 9.65 4.74 -7.00
N ASN A 310 8.45 5.16 -6.59
CA ASN A 310 8.18 5.47 -5.18
C ASN A 310 8.05 4.22 -4.31
N ARG A 311 7.90 3.05 -4.91
CA ARG A 311 7.90 1.77 -4.20
C ARG A 311 9.29 1.34 -3.78
N PHE A 312 10.32 1.80 -4.51
CA PHE A 312 11.71 1.43 -4.25
C PHE A 312 12.34 2.33 -3.19
N PRO A 313 13.18 1.78 -2.29
CA PRO A 313 13.84 2.55 -1.23
C PRO A 313 15.08 3.31 -1.72
N LEU A 314 15.18 3.63 -3.02
CA LEU A 314 16.38 4.14 -3.67
C LEU A 314 16.42 5.66 -3.85
N ARG A 315 15.31 6.36 -3.67
CA ARG A 315 15.24 7.81 -3.89
C ARG A 315 14.63 8.55 -2.71
N SER A 316 14.98 9.83 -2.61
CA SER A 316 14.26 10.83 -1.81
C SER A 316 12.76 10.79 -2.13
N VAL A 317 11.93 10.81 -1.14
CA VAL A 317 10.67 10.10 -1.12
C VAL A 317 9.50 11.07 -1.08
N ASP A 318 9.59 12.19 -1.80
CA ASP A 318 8.53 13.21 -1.84
C ASP A 318 7.11 12.66 -1.95
N ASN A 319 6.88 11.69 -2.86
CA ASN A 319 5.54 11.15 -3.05
C ASN A 319 5.10 10.18 -1.94
N ARG A 320 6.02 9.47 -1.28
CA ARG A 320 5.69 8.69 -0.09
C ARG A 320 5.30 9.60 1.07
N ASP A 321 6.03 10.69 1.25
CA ASP A 321 5.78 11.64 2.33
C ASP A 321 4.47 12.39 2.08
N LYS A 322 4.18 12.75 0.82
CA LYS A 322 2.89 13.30 0.41
C LYS A 322 1.73 12.36 0.67
N PHE A 323 1.90 11.06 0.39
CA PHE A 323 0.88 10.06 0.73
C PHE A 323 0.69 9.94 2.24
N LYS A 324 1.77 9.83 3.02
CA LYS A 324 1.72 9.78 4.49
C LYS A 324 1.04 11.02 5.08
N SER A 325 1.39 12.21 4.59
CA SER A 325 0.79 13.46 5.03
C SER A 325 -0.71 13.50 4.73
N ALA A 326 -1.15 13.04 3.55
CA ALA A 326 -2.56 12.94 3.22
C ALA A 326 -3.29 11.93 4.13
N VAL A 327 -2.70 10.77 4.40
CA VAL A 327 -3.24 9.80 5.37
C VAL A 327 -3.39 10.44 6.74
N LYS A 328 -2.38 11.17 7.21
CA LYS A 328 -2.43 11.86 8.51
C LYS A 328 -3.57 12.88 8.56
N HIS A 329 -3.75 13.71 7.53
CA HIS A 329 -4.86 14.66 7.44
C HIS A 329 -6.23 13.96 7.50
N ILE A 330 -6.41 12.86 6.76
CA ILE A 330 -7.66 12.09 6.74
C ILE A 330 -7.95 11.50 8.12
N VAL A 331 -6.97 10.85 8.72
CA VAL A 331 -7.13 10.17 10.00
C VAL A 331 -7.35 11.18 11.13
N THR A 332 -6.65 12.32 11.12
CA THR A 332 -6.83 13.41 12.09
C THR A 332 -8.22 14.04 11.97
N TYR A 333 -8.72 14.22 10.77
CA TYR A 333 -10.06 14.75 10.53
C TYR A 333 -11.15 13.74 10.91
N GLY A 334 -10.86 12.44 10.76
CA GLY A 334 -11.73 11.33 11.17
C GLY A 334 -12.61 10.77 10.08
N VAL A 335 -12.78 11.46 8.96
CA VAL A 335 -13.52 10.97 7.81
C VAL A 335 -12.85 11.45 6.51
N GLY A 336 -12.64 10.55 5.58
CA GLY A 336 -12.03 10.91 4.30
C GLY A 336 -11.87 9.74 3.34
N CYS A 337 -11.41 10.09 2.14
CA CYS A 337 -11.22 9.14 1.05
C CYS A 337 -9.87 9.37 0.35
N ILE A 338 -9.22 8.28 -0.04
CA ILE A 338 -8.13 8.29 -1.00
C ILE A 338 -8.60 7.53 -2.23
N LEU A 339 -8.62 8.18 -3.37
CA LEU A 339 -8.82 7.51 -4.65
C LEU A 339 -7.44 7.28 -5.27
N LEU A 340 -7.04 6.01 -5.34
CA LEU A 340 -5.79 5.61 -5.97
C LEU A 340 -6.01 5.48 -7.47
N LEU A 341 -5.30 6.31 -8.22
CA LEU A 341 -5.19 6.20 -9.67
C LEU A 341 -4.07 5.20 -9.97
N TYR A 342 -4.45 4.01 -10.39
CA TYR A 342 -3.55 2.89 -10.62
C TYR A 342 -2.80 3.02 -11.96
N TYR A 343 -2.34 4.26 -12.25
CA TYR A 343 -1.61 4.60 -13.47
C TYR A 343 -0.29 5.24 -13.13
N ASP A 344 0.77 4.72 -13.71
CA ASP A 344 2.06 5.40 -13.73
C ASP A 344 2.13 6.40 -14.89
N GLY A 345 3.13 7.28 -14.87
CA GLY A 345 3.39 8.18 -15.99
C GLY A 345 2.21 9.06 -16.38
N ARG A 346 1.50 9.65 -15.42
CA ARG A 346 0.32 10.51 -15.68
C ARG A 346 -0.74 9.83 -16.56
N GLY A 347 -0.91 8.53 -16.42
CA GLY A 347 -1.83 7.73 -17.22
C GLY A 347 -1.25 7.13 -18.49
N ALA A 348 -0.06 7.55 -18.92
CA ALA A 348 0.62 7.04 -20.12
C ALA A 348 1.43 5.75 -19.87
N GLY A 349 1.51 5.29 -18.62
CA GLY A 349 2.20 4.08 -18.21
C GLY A 349 3.67 4.28 -17.85
N PHE A 350 4.25 3.24 -17.24
CA PHE A 350 5.62 3.26 -16.72
C PHE A 350 6.66 3.53 -17.81
N GLY A 351 6.46 2.99 -19.03
CA GLY A 351 7.39 3.21 -20.14
C GLY A 351 7.53 4.69 -20.50
N ALA A 352 6.43 5.43 -20.56
CA ALA A 352 6.45 6.88 -20.80
C ALA A 352 7.17 7.62 -19.66
N TYR A 353 6.94 7.23 -18.41
CA TYR A 353 7.62 7.83 -17.26
C TYR A 353 9.13 7.55 -17.24
N ALA A 354 9.53 6.32 -17.54
CA ALA A 354 10.95 5.96 -17.64
C ALA A 354 11.66 6.76 -18.75
N THR A 355 10.98 6.96 -19.89
CA THR A 355 11.50 7.74 -21.01
C THR A 355 11.58 9.23 -20.66
N ASP A 356 10.59 9.78 -19.95
CA ASP A 356 10.65 11.16 -19.42
C ASP A 356 11.89 11.37 -18.55
N LEU A 357 12.13 10.48 -17.60
CA LEU A 357 13.32 10.54 -16.75
C LEU A 357 14.62 10.48 -17.57
N MET A 358 14.69 9.54 -18.51
CA MET A 358 15.87 9.40 -19.39
C MET A 358 16.12 10.68 -20.20
N LEU A 359 15.12 11.24 -20.84
CA LEU A 359 15.24 12.47 -21.62
C LEU A 359 15.65 13.67 -20.75
N SER A 360 15.11 13.78 -19.56
CA SER A 360 15.45 14.83 -18.60
C SER A 360 16.88 14.69 -18.08
N GLU A 361 17.31 13.48 -17.71
CA GLU A 361 18.68 13.20 -17.22
C GLU A 361 19.75 13.43 -18.30
N GLN A 362 19.41 13.21 -19.57
CA GLN A 362 20.29 13.46 -20.70
C GLN A 362 20.28 14.92 -21.19
N GLY A 363 19.48 15.79 -20.57
CA GLY A 363 19.31 17.18 -21.01
C GLY A 363 18.59 17.32 -22.36
N LEU A 364 17.92 16.26 -22.81
CA LEU A 364 17.18 16.26 -24.08
C LEU A 364 15.77 16.85 -23.92
N ALA A 365 15.26 16.97 -22.70
CA ALA A 365 14.01 17.66 -22.40
C ALA A 365 14.20 18.56 -21.17
N ALA A 366 13.75 19.82 -21.27
CA ALA A 366 13.82 20.77 -20.18
C ALA A 366 12.73 20.58 -19.12
N SER A 367 11.69 19.83 -19.44
CA SER A 367 10.57 19.51 -18.54
C SER A 367 9.91 18.19 -18.95
N SER A 368 9.16 17.59 -18.01
CA SER A 368 8.35 16.42 -18.33
C SER A 368 7.32 16.68 -19.43
N ASP A 369 6.79 17.90 -19.54
CA ASP A 369 5.85 18.28 -20.60
C ASP A 369 6.49 18.21 -21.99
N GLU A 370 7.73 18.66 -22.09
CA GLU A 370 8.49 18.55 -23.34
C GLU A 370 8.82 17.08 -23.64
N ALA A 371 9.21 16.30 -22.62
CA ALA A 371 9.51 14.90 -22.78
C ALA A 371 8.28 14.13 -23.30
N TYR A 372 7.11 14.32 -22.70
CA TYR A 372 5.87 13.67 -23.13
C TYR A 372 5.46 14.04 -24.55
N ARG A 373 5.61 15.33 -24.93
CA ARG A 373 5.41 15.74 -26.32
C ARG A 373 6.37 15.06 -27.30
N ARG A 374 7.64 14.91 -26.93
CA ARG A 374 8.65 14.26 -27.79
C ARG A 374 8.35 12.79 -28.02
N ILE A 375 7.82 12.10 -27.05
CA ILE A 375 7.45 10.67 -27.18
C ILE A 375 6.04 10.48 -27.74
N GLY A 376 5.33 11.55 -28.06
CA GLY A 376 4.03 11.49 -28.73
C GLY A 376 2.85 11.07 -27.83
N VAL A 377 2.97 11.21 -26.51
CA VAL A 377 1.88 10.95 -25.56
C VAL A 377 1.31 12.25 -25.00
N GLY A 378 0.04 12.20 -24.58
CA GLY A 378 -0.63 13.31 -23.92
C GLY A 378 0.05 13.70 -22.61
N TYR A 379 0.00 14.99 -22.27
CA TYR A 379 0.57 15.52 -21.03
C TYR A 379 -0.02 14.86 -19.77
N ASP A 380 -1.32 14.65 -19.77
CA ASP A 380 -2.04 13.93 -18.72
C ASP A 380 -3.16 13.09 -19.35
N SER A 381 -3.09 11.78 -19.18
CA SER A 381 -4.05 10.83 -19.74
C SER A 381 -4.90 10.17 -18.63
N ARG A 382 -4.90 10.74 -17.41
CA ARG A 382 -5.71 10.22 -16.30
C ARG A 382 -7.18 10.53 -16.52
N ASP A 383 -8.03 9.55 -16.28
CA ASP A 383 -9.49 9.71 -16.38
C ASP A 383 -10.04 10.36 -15.10
N TYR A 384 -10.05 11.69 -15.08
CA TYR A 384 -10.58 12.46 -13.96
C TYR A 384 -12.11 12.39 -13.87
N ASP A 385 -12.80 12.25 -14.99
CA ASP A 385 -14.25 12.09 -15.03
C ASP A 385 -14.66 10.80 -14.31
N ALA A 386 -14.08 9.65 -14.69
CA ALA A 386 -14.30 8.38 -14.02
C ALA A 386 -13.95 8.45 -12.52
N SER A 387 -12.87 9.17 -12.19
CA SER A 387 -12.43 9.36 -10.81
C SER A 387 -13.44 10.13 -9.97
N MET A 388 -13.97 11.22 -10.50
CA MET A 388 -14.96 12.05 -9.80
C MET A 388 -16.33 11.37 -9.71
N LEU A 389 -16.72 10.61 -10.71
CA LEU A 389 -17.92 9.79 -10.68
C LEU A 389 -17.86 8.76 -9.54
N LEU A 390 -16.75 8.05 -9.39
CA LEU A 390 -16.54 7.12 -8.26
C LEU A 390 -16.45 7.85 -6.92
N LEU A 391 -15.76 8.98 -6.89
CA LEU A 391 -15.66 9.78 -5.67
C LEU A 391 -17.04 10.23 -5.20
N ARG A 392 -17.90 10.67 -6.12
CA ARG A 392 -19.28 11.08 -5.83
C ARG A 392 -20.10 9.97 -5.20
N HIS A 393 -19.91 8.73 -5.61
CA HIS A 393 -20.53 7.55 -4.99
C HIS A 393 -20.18 7.42 -3.50
N HIS A 394 -18.95 7.76 -3.12
CA HIS A 394 -18.48 7.69 -1.72
C HIS A 394 -18.76 8.93 -0.90
N ILE A 395 -19.18 10.04 -1.52
CA ILE A 395 -19.40 11.33 -0.85
C ILE A 395 -20.85 11.77 -1.06
N PRO A 396 -21.79 11.26 -0.24
CA PRO A 396 -23.22 11.54 -0.45
C PRO A 396 -23.57 13.02 -0.32
N GLY A 397 -22.82 13.82 0.45
CA GLY A 397 -23.02 15.27 0.60
C GLY A 397 -22.48 16.10 -0.56
N GLY A 398 -21.63 15.56 -1.41
CA GLY A 398 -21.01 16.29 -2.51
C GLY A 398 -20.06 17.41 -2.11
N LYS A 399 -19.68 17.54 -0.85
CA LYS A 399 -18.76 18.56 -0.33
C LYS A 399 -17.50 17.92 0.20
N ILE A 400 -16.33 18.49 -0.12
CA ILE A 400 -15.03 17.91 0.26
C ILE A 400 -14.01 18.97 0.69
N GLN A 401 -12.97 18.50 1.37
CA GLN A 401 -11.70 19.19 1.53
C GLN A 401 -10.67 18.45 0.66
N MET A 402 -10.13 19.11 -0.36
CA MET A 402 -9.21 18.46 -1.31
C MET A 402 -7.76 18.67 -0.88
N VAL A 403 -7.03 17.57 -0.74
CA VAL A 403 -5.57 17.57 -0.45
C VAL A 403 -4.78 17.62 -1.74
N MET A 404 -3.93 18.63 -1.88
CA MET A 404 -3.03 18.86 -3.01
C MET A 404 -1.57 18.91 -2.56
N ASN A 405 -0.63 18.75 -3.49
CA ASN A 405 0.79 18.83 -3.15
C ASN A 405 1.19 20.25 -2.78
N SER A 406 0.98 21.21 -3.69
CA SER A 406 1.37 22.61 -3.52
C SER A 406 0.34 23.55 -4.11
N PRO A 407 0.34 24.85 -3.71
CA PRO A 407 -0.49 25.89 -4.33
C PRO A 407 -0.22 26.07 -5.82
N GLU A 408 1.02 25.84 -6.26
CA GLU A 408 1.45 25.97 -7.66
C GLU A 408 0.82 24.93 -8.59
N SER A 409 0.17 23.89 -8.01
CA SER A 409 -0.65 22.92 -8.75
C SER A 409 -1.93 23.55 -9.33
N LEU A 410 -1.91 24.84 -9.70
CA LEU A 410 -3.05 25.56 -10.28
C LEU A 410 -3.54 24.95 -11.60
N VAL A 411 -2.64 24.37 -12.40
CA VAL A 411 -2.98 23.65 -13.62
C VAL A 411 -3.89 22.47 -13.29
N LYS A 412 -3.52 21.68 -12.29
CA LYS A 412 -4.32 20.53 -11.83
C LYS A 412 -5.69 20.94 -11.29
N LYS A 413 -5.81 22.12 -10.68
CA LYS A 413 -7.12 22.63 -10.24
C LYS A 413 -8.07 22.84 -11.42
N LYS A 414 -7.56 23.31 -12.57
CA LYS A 414 -8.37 23.46 -13.78
C LYS A 414 -8.78 22.12 -14.36
N GLU A 415 -7.84 21.15 -14.41
CA GLU A 415 -8.12 19.79 -14.88
C GLU A 415 -9.19 19.09 -14.01
N TYR A 416 -9.20 19.36 -12.69
CA TYR A 416 -10.23 18.82 -11.81
C TYR A 416 -11.56 19.57 -11.87
N ALA A 417 -11.54 20.87 -12.18
CA ALA A 417 -12.69 21.74 -12.04
C ALA A 417 -13.87 21.31 -12.93
N GLU A 418 -13.61 20.90 -14.16
CA GLU A 418 -14.64 20.42 -15.07
C GLU A 418 -15.29 19.15 -14.53
N ALA A 419 -14.51 18.12 -14.20
CA ALA A 419 -15.01 16.85 -13.66
C ALA A 419 -15.68 17.03 -12.28
N LEU A 420 -15.15 17.90 -11.40
CA LEU A 420 -15.79 18.23 -10.13
C LEU A 420 -17.18 18.84 -10.31
N ASN A 421 -17.31 19.80 -11.26
CA ASN A 421 -18.58 20.45 -11.55
C ASN A 421 -19.60 19.49 -12.19
N GLU A 422 -19.17 18.67 -13.13
CA GLU A 422 -20.03 17.67 -13.79
C GLU A 422 -20.63 16.69 -12.79
N HIS A 423 -19.84 16.24 -11.83
CA HIS A 423 -20.29 15.33 -10.78
C HIS A 423 -20.79 16.00 -9.50
N GLN A 424 -21.04 17.31 -9.55
CA GLN A 424 -21.61 18.08 -8.41
C GLN A 424 -20.81 17.90 -7.12
N ILE A 425 -19.48 17.94 -7.22
CA ILE A 425 -18.57 17.89 -6.07
C ILE A 425 -18.04 19.31 -5.82
N ASN A 426 -18.35 19.85 -4.64
CA ASN A 426 -17.92 21.17 -4.21
C ASN A 426 -16.69 21.09 -3.28
N VAL A 427 -15.61 21.76 -3.63
CA VAL A 427 -14.41 21.84 -2.79
C VAL A 427 -14.54 23.04 -1.85
N GLU A 428 -14.90 22.78 -0.60
CA GLU A 428 -15.04 23.80 0.46
C GLU A 428 -13.67 24.30 0.93
N LYS A 429 -12.64 23.45 0.88
CA LYS A 429 -11.28 23.78 1.32
C LYS A 429 -10.22 23.06 0.52
N TRP A 430 -9.17 23.77 0.14
CA TRP A 430 -7.93 23.21 -0.38
C TRP A 430 -6.89 23.08 0.74
N ILE A 431 -6.26 21.93 0.87
CA ILE A 431 -5.20 21.63 1.83
C ILE A 431 -3.92 21.39 1.03
N PHE A 432 -2.87 22.17 1.28
CA PHE A 432 -1.59 22.05 0.60
C PHE A 432 -0.57 21.40 1.53
N LEU A 433 0.08 20.34 1.06
CA LEU A 433 1.00 19.56 1.89
C LEU A 433 2.35 20.27 2.08
N ASP A 434 2.79 21.05 1.09
CA ASP A 434 4.08 21.75 1.13
C ASP A 434 4.07 22.95 2.09
N GLU A 435 2.88 23.51 2.42
CA GLU A 435 2.73 24.57 3.40
C GLU A 435 2.82 24.11 4.86
N THR A 436 2.54 22.83 5.11
CA THR A 436 2.55 22.24 6.46
C THR A 436 3.95 21.80 6.92
N THR A 437 4.89 21.65 6.00
CA THR A 437 6.28 21.25 6.29
C THR A 437 7.16 22.39 6.82
N LEU A 438 6.70 23.64 6.73
CA LEU A 438 7.42 24.84 7.19
C LEU A 438 7.05 25.30 8.60
N ALA A 439 6.14 24.60 9.29
CA ALA A 439 5.65 24.96 10.64
C ALA A 439 5.90 23.88 11.72
N GLY A 440 6.90 23.02 11.51
CA GLY A 440 7.25 21.94 12.45
C GLY A 440 8.69 22.00 12.90
#